data_311701c7b9766de26080ff57fbcbf956
#
_entry.id   311701c7b9766de26080ff57fbcbf956
#
_cell.length_a   1.000
_cell.length_b   1.000
_cell.length_c   1.000
_cell.angle_alpha   90.00
_cell.angle_beta   90.00
_cell.angle_gamma   90.00
#
_symmetry.space_group_name_H-M   'P 1'
#
loop_
_entity.id
_entity.type
_entity.pdbx_description
1 polymer ?
#
loop_
_entity_poly.entity_id
_entity_poly.type
_entity_poly.pdbx_seq_one_letter_code
_entity_poly.pdbx_strand_id
1 'polypeptide(L)'
;MNNAARTTCLLLVCASILGCATKQPKSDENADDGLVRVETTMLDELFVAPNVPLGHYQRILLEPVQIEFRDGWRQDHPHMSDRDFEYFKQQLTTLFHEKLEAELARGGYTLVEAPAQDVLRLRIGLEDVDFAAPETGAEKFTTVYKDGQLTLRAQGFDSSSGALIARARDYEEDPHPLSAKPADRVRALQNARMIFEKWAQELRSALDVAKVSAGARQLQQ
;
A
#
# COMPACT_ATOMS: atom_id res chain seq x y z
N MET A 1 77.03 -15.36 -18.55
CA MET A 1 76.09 -16.30 -17.91
C MET A 1 75.23 -15.47 -16.98
N ASN A 2 74.16 -14.88 -17.48
CA ASN A 2 73.34 -13.87 -16.78
C ASN A 2 71.89 -14.31 -16.86
N ASN A 3 71.31 -14.66 -15.72
CA ASN A 3 69.87 -14.88 -15.58
C ASN A 3 69.22 -13.62 -15.09
N ALA A 4 68.42 -12.99 -15.93
CA ALA A 4 67.58 -11.88 -15.59
C ALA A 4 66.21 -12.38 -15.09
N ALA A 5 65.92 -12.11 -13.84
CA ALA A 5 64.62 -12.36 -13.22
C ALA A 5 63.58 -11.29 -13.69
N ARG A 6 62.51 -11.75 -14.33
CA ARG A 6 61.35 -10.90 -14.67
C ARG A 6 60.36 -10.93 -13.50
N THR A 7 60.26 -9.82 -12.81
CA THR A 7 59.23 -9.58 -11.79
C THR A 7 57.93 -9.15 -12.48
N THR A 8 56.93 -10.01 -12.46
CA THR A 8 55.57 -9.71 -12.95
C THR A 8 54.77 -9.07 -11.82
N CYS A 9 54.47 -7.80 -11.96
CA CYS A 9 53.61 -7.05 -11.05
C CYS A 9 52.12 -7.38 -11.36
N LEU A 10 51.47 -8.10 -10.45
CA LEU A 10 50.03 -8.45 -10.57
C LEU A 10 49.23 -7.32 -9.95
N LEU A 11 48.62 -6.48 -10.79
CA LEU A 11 47.68 -5.45 -10.39
C LEU A 11 46.34 -6.09 -10.02
N LEU A 12 46.07 -6.15 -8.69
CA LEU A 12 44.73 -6.51 -8.17
C LEU A 12 43.80 -5.31 -8.35
N VAL A 13 42.89 -5.39 -9.30
CA VAL A 13 41.78 -4.47 -9.46
C VAL A 13 40.67 -4.87 -8.48
N CYS A 14 40.57 -4.19 -7.34
CA CYS A 14 39.42 -4.30 -6.45
C CYS A 14 38.23 -3.60 -7.11
N ALA A 15 37.33 -4.37 -7.74
CA ALA A 15 36.03 -3.90 -8.17
C ALA A 15 35.12 -3.79 -6.93
N SER A 16 34.94 -2.57 -6.43
CA SER A 16 33.96 -2.25 -5.40
C SER A 16 32.55 -2.33 -6.01
N ILE A 17 31.88 -3.44 -5.81
CA ILE A 17 30.46 -3.57 -6.15
C ILE A 17 29.69 -2.80 -5.06
N LEU A 18 29.28 -1.57 -5.36
CA LEU A 18 28.22 -0.89 -4.58
C LEU A 18 26.93 -1.69 -4.80
N GLY A 19 26.67 -2.62 -3.91
CA GLY A 19 25.37 -3.28 -3.81
C GLY A 19 24.35 -2.26 -3.32
N CYS A 20 23.53 -1.73 -4.21
CA CYS A 20 22.24 -1.18 -3.82
C CYS A 20 21.47 -2.31 -3.16
N ALA A 21 21.31 -2.25 -1.85
CA ALA A 21 20.41 -3.14 -1.12
C ALA A 21 18.98 -2.72 -1.49
N THR A 22 18.46 -3.28 -2.57
CA THR A 22 17.03 -3.28 -2.83
C THR A 22 16.39 -4.14 -1.74
N LYS A 23 15.66 -3.51 -0.83
CA LYS A 23 14.86 -4.17 0.19
C LYS A 23 13.85 -5.05 -0.53
N GLN A 24 14.10 -6.36 -0.57
CA GLN A 24 13.15 -7.31 -1.12
C GLN A 24 11.87 -7.24 -0.27
N PRO A 25 10.70 -6.99 -0.88
CA PRO A 25 9.45 -7.10 -0.16
C PRO A 25 9.32 -8.54 0.38
N LYS A 26 8.86 -8.68 1.62
CA LYS A 26 8.53 -9.99 2.19
C LYS A 26 7.58 -10.69 1.21
N SER A 27 8.02 -11.79 0.63
CA SER A 27 7.19 -12.61 -0.25
C SER A 27 5.95 -13.04 0.51
N ASP A 28 4.77 -12.70 -0.01
CA ASP A 28 3.51 -13.07 0.59
C ASP A 28 3.31 -14.59 0.62
N GLU A 29 2.76 -15.02 1.73
CA GLU A 29 2.49 -16.37 2.18
C GLU A 29 1.52 -17.19 1.31
N ASN A 30 0.99 -16.64 0.19
CA ASN A 30 -0.10 -17.25 -0.59
C ASN A 30 0.23 -17.40 -2.08
N ALA A 31 1.29 -18.12 -2.39
CA ALA A 31 1.60 -18.48 -3.78
C ALA A 31 0.61 -19.49 -4.42
N ASP A 32 -0.42 -19.95 -3.68
CA ASP A 32 -1.33 -21.03 -4.11
C ASP A 32 -2.82 -20.62 -4.19
N ASP A 33 -3.10 -19.32 -4.28
CA ASP A 33 -4.48 -18.82 -4.39
C ASP A 33 -5.04 -18.84 -5.83
N GLY A 34 -4.27 -19.33 -6.79
CA GLY A 34 -4.66 -19.42 -8.20
C GLY A 34 -4.65 -18.08 -8.94
N LEU A 35 -4.18 -17.01 -8.31
CA LEU A 35 -4.05 -15.71 -8.95
C LEU A 35 -2.76 -15.63 -9.77
N VAL A 36 -2.79 -14.84 -10.83
CA VAL A 36 -1.63 -14.59 -11.71
C VAL A 36 -1.14 -13.16 -11.51
N ARG A 37 0.17 -12.99 -11.35
CA ARG A 37 0.79 -11.67 -11.24
C ARG A 37 0.56 -10.85 -12.49
N VAL A 38 0.20 -9.59 -12.31
CA VAL A 38 0.07 -8.59 -13.37
C VAL A 38 1.18 -7.56 -13.19
N GLU A 39 1.96 -7.34 -14.24
CA GLU A 39 2.95 -6.28 -14.24
C GLU A 39 2.26 -4.91 -14.24
N THR A 40 2.60 -4.08 -13.26
CA THR A 40 2.09 -2.73 -13.11
C THR A 40 3.18 -1.81 -12.56
N THR A 41 3.11 -0.53 -12.87
CA THR A 41 3.98 0.50 -12.31
C THR A 41 3.28 1.32 -11.22
N MET A 42 2.02 0.98 -10.91
CA MET A 42 1.20 1.72 -9.95
C MET A 42 1.27 1.13 -8.55
N LEU A 43 1.42 -0.19 -8.46
CA LEU A 43 1.42 -0.94 -7.20
C LEU A 43 2.64 -1.87 -7.19
N ASP A 44 3.20 -2.14 -6.05
CA ASP A 44 4.33 -3.07 -5.90
C ASP A 44 3.96 -4.48 -6.34
N GLU A 45 2.73 -4.90 -6.01
CA GLU A 45 2.21 -6.20 -6.36
C GLU A 45 0.73 -6.11 -6.76
N LEU A 46 0.40 -6.76 -7.87
CA LEU A 46 -0.97 -6.96 -8.31
C LEU A 46 -1.12 -8.39 -8.85
N PHE A 47 -2.09 -9.10 -8.31
CA PHE A 47 -2.47 -10.45 -8.74
C PHE A 47 -3.94 -10.48 -9.10
N VAL A 48 -4.31 -11.19 -10.17
CA VAL A 48 -5.71 -11.32 -10.60
C VAL A 48 -6.02 -12.76 -10.97
N ALA A 49 -7.26 -13.17 -10.78
CA ALA A 49 -7.73 -14.46 -11.22
C ALA A 49 -7.70 -14.54 -12.76
N PRO A 50 -7.05 -15.56 -13.34
CA PRO A 50 -7.09 -15.78 -14.77
C PRO A 50 -8.55 -16.03 -15.20
N ASN A 51 -8.94 -15.49 -16.34
CA ASN A 51 -10.27 -15.71 -16.94
C ASN A 51 -11.48 -15.09 -16.21
N VAL A 52 -11.29 -14.27 -15.18
CA VAL A 52 -12.38 -13.49 -14.59
C VAL A 52 -12.54 -12.17 -15.35
N PRO A 53 -13.71 -11.87 -15.90
CA PRO A 53 -13.95 -10.62 -16.61
C PRO A 53 -14.16 -9.48 -15.60
N LEU A 54 -13.07 -8.92 -15.05
CA LEU A 54 -13.13 -7.84 -14.05
C LEU A 54 -13.94 -6.63 -14.52
N GLY A 55 -14.04 -6.40 -15.84
CA GLY A 55 -14.89 -5.37 -16.42
C GLY A 55 -16.40 -5.57 -16.19
N HIS A 56 -16.82 -6.75 -15.75
CA HIS A 56 -18.19 -7.03 -15.36
C HIS A 56 -18.63 -6.27 -14.11
N TYR A 57 -17.69 -6.02 -13.18
CA TYR A 57 -18.00 -5.38 -11.91
C TYR A 57 -18.06 -3.85 -12.08
N GLN A 58 -19.24 -3.29 -11.93
CA GLN A 58 -19.47 -1.84 -11.96
C GLN A 58 -19.93 -1.30 -10.61
N ARG A 59 -20.39 -2.18 -9.74
CA ARG A 59 -20.82 -1.87 -8.39
C ARG A 59 -19.81 -2.41 -7.38
N ILE A 60 -19.59 -1.68 -6.31
CA ILE A 60 -18.58 -2.02 -5.31
C ILE A 60 -19.24 -2.07 -3.93
N LEU A 61 -19.05 -3.17 -3.23
CA LEU A 61 -19.33 -3.31 -1.82
C LEU A 61 -18.01 -3.12 -1.07
N LEU A 62 -17.84 -1.96 -0.46
CA LEU A 62 -16.63 -1.63 0.29
C LEU A 62 -16.80 -2.09 1.75
N GLU A 63 -15.96 -3.03 2.19
CA GLU A 63 -15.90 -3.41 3.60
C GLU A 63 -15.28 -2.28 4.44
N PRO A 64 -15.56 -2.20 5.76
CA PRO A 64 -14.89 -1.25 6.64
C PRO A 64 -13.37 -1.39 6.55
N VAL A 65 -12.67 -0.29 6.31
CA VAL A 65 -11.21 -0.27 6.22
C VAL A 65 -10.60 -0.65 7.57
N GLN A 66 -9.67 -1.59 7.55
CA GLN A 66 -8.94 -2.03 8.74
C GLN A 66 -7.61 -1.29 8.83
N ILE A 67 -7.24 -0.83 10.03
CA ILE A 67 -5.96 -0.17 10.27
C ILE A 67 -5.24 -0.89 11.41
N GLU A 68 -4.02 -1.32 11.12
CA GLU A 68 -3.10 -1.94 12.07
C GLU A 68 -1.81 -1.11 12.15
N PHE A 69 -1.52 -0.63 13.35
CA PHE A 69 -0.28 0.08 13.61
C PHE A 69 0.86 -0.92 13.76
N ARG A 70 2.09 -0.49 13.42
CA ARG A 70 3.28 -1.32 13.59
C ARG A 70 3.44 -1.78 15.04
N ASP A 71 4.11 -2.90 15.20
CA ASP A 71 4.47 -3.41 16.51
C ASP A 71 5.27 -2.36 17.31
N GLY A 72 4.94 -2.19 18.57
CA GLY A 72 5.59 -1.23 19.44
C GLY A 72 5.13 0.22 19.29
N TRP A 73 4.25 0.54 18.34
CA TRP A 73 3.80 1.93 18.14
C TRP A 73 3.21 2.56 19.41
N ARG A 74 2.38 1.81 20.14
CA ARG A 74 1.77 2.29 21.40
C ARG A 74 2.83 2.52 22.51
N GLN A 75 3.85 1.67 22.56
CA GLN A 75 4.96 1.80 23.51
C GLN A 75 5.80 3.05 23.24
N ASP A 76 5.94 3.43 21.98
CA ASP A 76 6.65 4.65 21.58
C ASP A 76 5.82 5.92 21.87
N HIS A 77 4.52 5.77 22.13
CA HIS A 77 3.60 6.88 22.42
C HIS A 77 2.91 6.71 23.81
N PRO A 78 3.68 6.63 24.91
CA PRO A 78 3.15 6.29 26.22
C PRO A 78 2.19 7.33 26.82
N HIS A 79 2.24 8.57 26.32
CA HIS A 79 1.39 9.67 26.79
C HIS A 79 0.03 9.74 26.05
N MET A 80 -0.14 9.00 24.98
CA MET A 80 -1.40 8.94 24.26
C MET A 80 -2.39 8.04 25.01
N SER A 81 -3.54 8.59 25.40
CA SER A 81 -4.60 7.79 26.01
C SER A 81 -5.21 6.80 24.99
N ASP A 82 -5.84 5.72 25.47
CA ASP A 82 -6.55 4.78 24.60
C ASP A 82 -7.65 5.46 23.80
N ARG A 83 -8.35 6.42 24.42
CA ARG A 83 -9.38 7.21 23.73
C ARG A 83 -8.80 8.02 22.56
N ASP A 84 -7.64 8.66 22.77
CA ASP A 84 -7.01 9.47 21.72
C ASP A 84 -6.46 8.59 20.60
N PHE A 85 -5.95 7.40 20.94
CA PHE A 85 -5.51 6.40 19.99
C PHE A 85 -6.67 5.92 19.11
N GLU A 86 -7.79 5.49 19.69
CA GLU A 86 -8.97 5.06 18.94
C GLU A 86 -9.54 6.21 18.09
N TYR A 87 -9.55 7.42 18.61
CA TYR A 87 -9.96 8.59 17.85
C TYR A 87 -9.04 8.86 16.64
N PHE A 88 -7.72 8.74 16.82
CA PHE A 88 -6.76 8.91 15.74
C PHE A 88 -6.92 7.81 14.67
N LYS A 89 -7.04 6.56 15.10
CA LYS A 89 -7.34 5.43 14.23
C LYS A 89 -8.62 5.66 13.41
N GLN A 90 -9.68 6.09 14.06
CA GLN A 90 -10.94 6.41 13.39
C GLN A 90 -10.79 7.53 12.36
N GLN A 91 -10.01 8.58 12.65
CA GLN A 91 -9.77 9.66 11.71
C GLN A 91 -9.05 9.17 10.44
N LEU A 92 -8.04 8.31 10.59
CA LEU A 92 -7.34 7.70 9.45
C LEU A 92 -8.29 6.81 8.64
N THR A 93 -9.10 5.97 9.31
CA THR A 93 -10.09 5.11 8.65
C THR A 93 -11.08 5.93 7.83
N THR A 94 -11.65 6.98 8.42
CA THR A 94 -12.62 7.86 7.76
C THR A 94 -11.97 8.58 6.58
N LEU A 95 -10.76 9.12 6.76
CA LEU A 95 -10.05 9.83 5.71
C LEU A 95 -9.77 8.93 4.49
N PHE A 96 -9.31 7.70 4.72
CA PHE A 96 -9.06 6.76 3.62
C PHE A 96 -10.36 6.38 2.91
N HIS A 97 -11.41 6.06 3.67
CA HIS A 97 -12.71 5.71 3.12
C HIS A 97 -13.26 6.83 2.22
N GLU A 98 -13.25 8.08 2.68
CA GLU A 98 -13.70 9.23 1.91
C GLU A 98 -12.90 9.43 0.60
N LYS A 99 -11.58 9.23 0.64
CA LYS A 99 -10.74 9.34 -0.55
C LYS A 99 -11.04 8.26 -1.57
N LEU A 100 -11.16 7.02 -1.11
CA LEU A 100 -11.48 5.89 -1.97
C LEU A 100 -12.89 6.02 -2.57
N GLU A 101 -13.88 6.36 -1.77
CA GLU A 101 -15.25 6.59 -2.24
C GLU A 101 -15.30 7.67 -3.33
N ALA A 102 -14.64 8.82 -3.12
CA ALA A 102 -14.59 9.90 -4.10
C ALA A 102 -13.93 9.46 -5.42
N GLU A 103 -12.85 8.70 -5.36
CA GLU A 103 -12.16 8.20 -6.56
C GLU A 103 -12.98 7.14 -7.30
N LEU A 104 -13.60 6.21 -6.58
CA LEU A 104 -14.48 5.21 -7.18
C LEU A 104 -15.67 5.88 -7.89
N ALA A 105 -16.29 6.88 -7.27
CA ALA A 105 -17.35 7.66 -7.88
C ALA A 105 -16.90 8.39 -9.17
N ARG A 106 -15.67 8.95 -9.19
CA ARG A 106 -15.07 9.53 -10.40
C ARG A 106 -14.85 8.50 -11.52
N GLY A 107 -14.53 7.26 -11.17
CA GLY A 107 -14.43 6.14 -12.10
C GLY A 107 -15.78 5.59 -12.59
N GLY A 108 -16.90 6.15 -12.13
CA GLY A 108 -18.26 5.70 -12.48
C GLY A 108 -18.68 4.42 -11.77
N TYR A 109 -18.00 4.05 -10.67
CA TYR A 109 -18.43 2.95 -9.81
C TYR A 109 -19.52 3.40 -8.85
N THR A 110 -20.48 2.52 -8.61
CA THR A 110 -21.54 2.74 -7.63
C THR A 110 -21.27 1.94 -6.37
N LEU A 111 -21.21 2.60 -5.22
CA LEU A 111 -21.13 1.91 -3.94
C LEU A 111 -22.50 1.32 -3.57
N VAL A 112 -22.46 0.08 -3.05
CA VAL A 112 -23.65 -0.66 -2.62
C VAL A 112 -23.39 -1.36 -1.30
N GLU A 113 -24.47 -1.68 -0.57
CA GLU A 113 -24.39 -2.33 0.74
C GLU A 113 -24.67 -3.85 0.68
N ALA A 114 -25.14 -4.35 -0.46
CA ALA A 114 -25.56 -5.75 -0.60
C ALA A 114 -24.80 -6.46 -1.74
N PRO A 115 -24.47 -7.76 -1.57
CA PRO A 115 -23.85 -8.56 -2.62
C PRO A 115 -24.80 -8.76 -3.81
N ALA A 116 -24.24 -8.87 -5.02
CA ALA A 116 -24.93 -9.29 -6.23
C ALA A 116 -23.89 -9.75 -7.29
N GLN A 117 -24.34 -10.29 -8.42
CA GLN A 117 -23.48 -10.90 -9.44
C GLN A 117 -22.49 -9.93 -10.09
N ASP A 118 -22.84 -8.65 -10.20
CA ASP A 118 -22.01 -7.59 -10.78
C ASP A 118 -21.33 -6.70 -9.70
N VAL A 119 -21.30 -7.18 -8.45
CA VAL A 119 -20.72 -6.47 -7.32
C VAL A 119 -19.37 -7.06 -6.96
N LEU A 120 -18.34 -6.22 -7.01
CA LEU A 120 -17.04 -6.49 -6.44
C LEU A 120 -17.04 -6.11 -4.96
N ARG A 121 -16.75 -7.06 -4.08
CA ARG A 121 -16.53 -6.78 -2.67
C ARG A 121 -15.05 -6.48 -2.44
N LEU A 122 -14.75 -5.26 -1.98
CA LEU A 122 -13.40 -4.81 -1.66
C LEU A 122 -13.17 -4.85 -0.15
N ARG A 123 -12.09 -5.52 0.23
CA ARG A 123 -11.52 -5.51 1.58
C ARG A 123 -10.20 -4.80 1.54
N ILE A 124 -10.03 -3.77 2.39
CA ILE A 124 -8.82 -2.96 2.45
C ILE A 124 -8.26 -2.99 3.88
N GLY A 125 -6.96 -3.28 3.98
CA GLY A 125 -6.16 -3.16 5.19
C GLY A 125 -5.03 -2.16 4.98
N LEU A 126 -4.78 -1.34 5.98
CA LEU A 126 -3.59 -0.51 6.11
C LEU A 126 -2.76 -1.10 7.25
N GLU A 127 -1.60 -1.64 6.94
CA GLU A 127 -0.74 -2.38 7.87
C GLU A 127 0.56 -1.63 8.13
N ASP A 128 1.23 -1.97 9.22
CA ASP A 128 2.51 -1.38 9.63
C ASP A 128 2.46 0.16 9.73
N VAL A 129 1.27 0.71 10.05
CA VAL A 129 1.07 2.16 10.10
C VAL A 129 1.96 2.78 11.16
N ASP A 130 2.88 3.67 10.74
CA ASP A 130 3.84 4.36 11.58
C ASP A 130 3.80 5.88 11.35
N PHE A 131 2.64 6.47 11.57
CA PHE A 131 2.53 7.93 11.59
C PHE A 131 2.86 8.48 12.97
N ALA A 132 3.43 9.68 13.00
CA ALA A 132 3.62 10.40 14.24
C ALA A 132 2.28 10.65 14.95
N ALA A 133 2.22 10.34 16.26
CA ALA A 133 1.04 10.61 17.04
C ALA A 133 0.81 12.12 17.19
N PRO A 134 -0.46 12.56 17.19
CA PRO A 134 -0.76 13.93 17.57
C PRO A 134 -0.37 14.14 19.06
N GLU A 135 0.49 15.11 19.34
CA GLU A 135 0.82 15.46 20.73
C GLU A 135 -0.40 16.09 21.43
N THR A 136 -0.82 15.49 22.51
CA THR A 136 -1.83 16.03 23.43
C THR A 136 -1.13 16.59 24.67
N GLY A 137 -0.58 17.81 24.59
CA GLY A 137 0.03 18.44 25.76
C GLY A 137 1.18 19.38 25.45
N ALA A 138 1.49 20.29 26.40
CA ALA A 138 2.47 21.36 26.27
C ALA A 138 3.94 20.91 26.42
N GLU A 139 4.23 19.62 26.51
CA GLU A 139 5.59 19.11 26.65
C GLU A 139 6.17 18.74 25.28
N LYS A 140 7.15 19.55 24.87
CA LYS A 140 7.94 19.34 23.66
C LYS A 140 8.92 18.18 23.90
N PHE A 141 8.52 16.95 23.62
CA PHE A 141 9.47 15.85 23.53
C PHE A 141 10.08 15.83 22.14
N THR A 142 11.40 15.96 22.07
CA THR A 142 12.16 15.78 20.83
C THR A 142 12.32 14.27 20.59
N THR A 143 11.24 13.60 20.24
CA THR A 143 11.33 12.22 19.78
C THR A 143 11.65 12.27 18.29
N VAL A 144 12.78 11.69 17.91
CA VAL A 144 13.10 11.49 16.49
C VAL A 144 12.19 10.37 16.01
N TYR A 145 11.11 10.73 15.35
CA TYR A 145 10.24 9.75 14.72
C TYR A 145 10.96 9.18 13.49
N LYS A 146 10.92 7.87 13.33
CA LYS A 146 11.26 7.22 12.08
C LYS A 146 10.28 7.70 11.00
N ASP A 147 10.76 7.71 9.78
CA ASP A 147 9.98 8.05 8.62
C ASP A 147 8.67 7.26 8.64
N GLY A 148 7.54 7.96 8.49
CA GLY A 148 6.22 7.32 8.45
C GLY A 148 6.20 6.29 7.32
N GLN A 149 5.76 5.09 7.65
CA GLN A 149 5.62 4.01 6.68
C GLN A 149 4.27 3.35 6.84
N LEU A 150 3.77 2.78 5.79
CA LEU A 150 2.56 1.97 5.83
C LEU A 150 2.45 1.09 4.59
N THR A 151 1.70 0.01 4.73
CA THR A 151 1.45 -0.95 3.68
C THR A 151 -0.05 -1.01 3.37
N LEU A 152 -0.41 -0.82 2.12
CA LEU A 152 -1.75 -1.11 1.60
C LEU A 152 -1.88 -2.60 1.30
N ARG A 153 -2.94 -3.22 1.78
CA ARG A 153 -3.44 -4.50 1.29
C ARG A 153 -4.85 -4.33 0.75
N ALA A 154 -5.08 -4.72 -0.49
CA ALA A 154 -6.40 -4.72 -1.10
C ALA A 154 -6.73 -6.11 -1.64
N GLN A 155 -7.94 -6.59 -1.37
CA GLN A 155 -8.47 -7.85 -1.86
C GLN A 155 -9.83 -7.60 -2.50
N GLY A 156 -10.01 -8.12 -3.71
CA GLY A 156 -11.26 -8.09 -4.45
C GLY A 156 -11.88 -9.47 -4.51
N PHE A 157 -13.13 -9.57 -4.10
CA PHE A 157 -13.89 -10.82 -4.13
C PHE A 157 -15.11 -10.67 -5.03
N ASP A 158 -15.47 -11.70 -5.75
CA ASP A 158 -16.84 -11.82 -6.27
C ASP A 158 -17.80 -11.84 -5.08
N SER A 159 -18.70 -10.89 -4.99
CA SER A 159 -19.53 -10.74 -3.79
C SER A 159 -20.57 -11.87 -3.63
N SER A 160 -20.93 -12.54 -4.71
CA SER A 160 -21.94 -13.62 -4.71
C SER A 160 -21.34 -14.96 -4.29
N SER A 161 -20.17 -15.30 -4.84
CA SER A 161 -19.50 -16.58 -4.57
C SER A 161 -18.50 -16.51 -3.42
N GLY A 162 -18.01 -15.31 -3.10
CA GLY A 162 -16.92 -15.11 -2.15
C GLY A 162 -15.54 -15.46 -2.70
N ALA A 163 -15.42 -15.80 -3.99
CA ALA A 163 -14.15 -16.15 -4.61
C ALA A 163 -13.20 -14.94 -4.62
N LEU A 164 -11.95 -15.13 -4.24
CA LEU A 164 -10.90 -14.14 -4.37
C LEU A 164 -10.55 -13.98 -5.86
N ILE A 165 -10.66 -12.78 -6.39
CA ILE A 165 -10.43 -12.50 -7.82
C ILE A 165 -9.34 -11.48 -8.07
N ALA A 166 -8.93 -10.73 -7.06
CA ALA A 166 -7.79 -9.82 -7.16
C ALA A 166 -7.15 -9.61 -5.79
N ARG A 167 -5.85 -9.37 -5.79
CA ARG A 167 -5.08 -8.98 -4.61
C ARG A 167 -4.03 -7.96 -5.03
N ALA A 168 -3.92 -6.89 -4.26
CA ALA A 168 -2.89 -5.87 -4.45
C ALA A 168 -2.17 -5.59 -3.14
N ARG A 169 -0.92 -5.18 -3.27
CA ARG A 169 -0.09 -4.68 -2.18
C ARG A 169 0.74 -3.50 -2.66
N ASP A 170 0.88 -2.51 -1.81
CA ASP A 170 1.76 -1.38 -2.04
C ASP A 170 2.36 -0.89 -0.74
N TYR A 171 3.62 -0.47 -0.79
CA TYR A 171 4.34 0.06 0.35
C TYR A 171 4.69 1.52 0.10
N GLU A 172 4.37 2.39 1.05
CA GLU A 172 4.71 3.80 0.98
C GLU A 172 5.49 4.25 2.21
N GLU A 173 6.49 5.08 1.95
CA GLU A 173 7.17 5.87 2.97
C GLU A 173 6.66 7.30 2.94
N ASP A 174 6.63 7.96 4.10
CA ASP A 174 6.29 9.38 4.16
C ASP A 174 7.25 10.17 3.24
N PRO A 175 6.75 10.88 2.23
CA PRO A 175 7.58 11.62 1.29
C PRO A 175 8.31 12.80 1.93
N HIS A 176 8.00 13.12 3.18
CA HIS A 176 8.59 14.21 3.95
C HIS A 176 9.29 13.70 5.21
N PRO A 177 10.43 12.97 5.07
CA PRO A 177 11.18 12.53 6.22
C PRO A 177 11.53 13.75 7.08
N LEU A 178 11.27 13.64 8.33
CA LEU A 178 11.25 14.67 9.35
C LEU A 178 12.36 15.74 9.24
N SER A 179 12.01 16.92 8.83
CA SER A 179 12.68 18.09 9.41
C SER A 179 12.38 18.09 10.92
N ALA A 180 13.39 18.36 11.76
CA ALA A 180 13.35 18.30 13.22
C ALA A 180 12.31 19.25 13.91
N LYS A 181 11.11 19.30 13.39
CA LYS A 181 9.97 20.03 13.96
C LYS A 181 9.03 19.02 14.60
N PRO A 182 8.45 19.35 15.75
CA PRO A 182 7.45 18.51 16.39
C PRO A 182 6.39 18.11 15.38
N ALA A 183 6.14 16.81 15.23
CA ALA A 183 5.04 16.33 14.42
C ALA A 183 3.75 16.75 15.09
N ASP A 184 3.00 17.64 14.47
CA ASP A 184 1.69 17.97 14.93
C ASP A 184 0.64 17.07 14.25
N ARG A 185 -0.51 16.92 14.87
CA ARG A 185 -1.63 16.15 14.35
C ARG A 185 -2.04 16.55 12.93
N VAL A 186 -1.91 17.84 12.63
CA VAL A 186 -2.28 18.39 11.32
C VAL A 186 -1.36 17.81 10.25
N ARG A 187 -0.06 17.73 10.52
CA ARG A 187 0.94 17.19 9.58
C ARG A 187 0.74 15.69 9.36
N ALA A 188 0.56 14.89 10.42
CA ALA A 188 0.33 13.46 10.29
C ALA A 188 -0.89 13.15 9.41
N LEU A 189 -1.99 13.88 9.60
CA LEU A 189 -3.18 13.74 8.75
C LEU A 189 -2.99 14.29 7.32
N GLN A 190 -2.14 15.32 7.13
CA GLN A 190 -1.81 15.81 5.79
C GLN A 190 -0.99 14.80 5.01
N ASN A 191 0.01 14.16 5.64
CA ASN A 191 0.82 13.13 5.01
C ASN A 191 -0.03 11.90 4.68
N ALA A 192 -0.84 11.43 5.64
CA ALA A 192 -1.80 10.37 5.39
C ALA A 192 -2.73 10.69 4.21
N ARG A 193 -3.22 11.93 4.12
CA ARG A 193 -4.09 12.37 3.01
C ARG A 193 -3.43 12.18 1.66
N MET A 194 -2.16 12.59 1.49
CA MET A 194 -1.45 12.47 0.21
C MET A 194 -1.29 11.01 -0.21
N ILE A 195 -0.88 10.15 0.72
CA ILE A 195 -0.72 8.72 0.45
C ILE A 195 -2.07 8.08 0.13
N PHE A 196 -3.11 8.41 0.87
CA PHE A 196 -4.45 7.87 0.68
C PHE A 196 -5.09 8.33 -0.64
N GLU A 197 -4.83 9.57 -1.06
CA GLU A 197 -5.24 10.06 -2.39
C GLU A 197 -4.54 9.27 -3.51
N LYS A 198 -3.23 9.06 -3.38
CA LYS A 198 -2.45 8.25 -4.33
C LYS A 198 -3.05 6.84 -4.44
N TRP A 199 -3.19 6.13 -3.33
CA TRP A 199 -3.72 4.77 -3.33
C TRP A 199 -5.16 4.66 -3.84
N ALA A 200 -6.02 5.60 -3.51
CA ALA A 200 -7.38 5.63 -4.04
C ALA A 200 -7.38 5.75 -5.57
N GLN A 201 -6.51 6.60 -6.14
CA GLN A 201 -6.33 6.75 -7.58
C GLN A 201 -5.76 5.48 -8.23
N GLU A 202 -4.79 4.85 -7.61
CA GLU A 202 -4.16 3.62 -8.11
C GLU A 202 -5.13 2.44 -8.11
N LEU A 203 -5.87 2.24 -7.02
CA LEU A 203 -6.91 1.22 -6.94
C LEU A 203 -8.00 1.44 -8.00
N ARG A 204 -8.50 2.67 -8.17
CA ARG A 204 -9.45 2.99 -9.23
C ARG A 204 -8.85 2.72 -10.62
N SER A 205 -7.61 3.13 -10.85
CA SER A 205 -6.95 2.93 -12.14
C SER A 205 -6.74 1.44 -12.44
N ALA A 206 -6.39 0.64 -11.43
CA ALA A 206 -6.30 -0.81 -11.59
C ALA A 206 -7.64 -1.45 -12.00
N LEU A 207 -8.74 -1.00 -11.42
CA LEU A 207 -10.09 -1.42 -11.81
C LEU A 207 -10.45 -0.99 -13.23
N ASP A 208 -10.08 0.23 -13.65
CA ASP A 208 -10.32 0.74 -15.00
C ASP A 208 -9.55 -0.04 -16.06
N VAL A 209 -8.26 -0.35 -15.82
CA VAL A 209 -7.44 -1.18 -16.70
C VAL A 209 -8.05 -2.58 -16.84
N ALA A 210 -8.54 -3.14 -15.75
CA ALA A 210 -9.21 -4.43 -15.76
C ALA A 210 -10.48 -4.45 -16.63
N LYS A 211 -11.27 -3.37 -16.61
CA LYS A 211 -12.45 -3.20 -17.49
C LYS A 211 -12.07 -3.20 -18.97
N VAL A 212 -11.06 -2.41 -19.35
CA VAL A 212 -10.61 -2.28 -20.74
C VAL A 212 -10.08 -3.61 -21.27
N SER A 213 -9.29 -4.31 -20.47
CA SER A 213 -8.72 -5.61 -20.82
C SER A 213 -9.77 -6.71 -21.05
N ALA A 214 -10.88 -6.65 -20.32
CA ALA A 214 -12.01 -7.56 -20.49
C ALA A 214 -12.80 -7.26 -21.78
N GLY A 215 -13.04 -5.99 -22.08
CA GLY A 215 -13.74 -5.56 -23.30
C GLY A 215 -12.99 -5.91 -24.58
N ALA A 216 -11.67 -5.75 -24.59
CA ALA A 216 -10.82 -6.09 -25.74
C ALA A 216 -10.85 -7.60 -26.08
N ARG A 217 -10.94 -8.47 -25.10
CA ARG A 217 -11.04 -9.93 -25.28
C ARG A 217 -12.41 -10.38 -25.82
N GLN A 218 -13.48 -9.69 -25.49
CA GLN A 218 -14.83 -10.00 -26.03
C GLN A 218 -14.98 -9.64 -27.51
N LEU A 219 -14.21 -8.69 -28.04
CA LEU A 219 -14.24 -8.30 -29.44
C LEU A 219 -13.41 -9.24 -30.35
N GLN A 220 -12.66 -10.19 -29.78
CA GLN A 220 -11.81 -11.16 -30.50
C GLN A 220 -12.43 -12.57 -30.55
N GLN A 221 -13.62 -12.78 -29.99
CA GLN A 221 -14.41 -14.01 -30.07
C GLN A 221 -15.59 -13.85 -31.02
#